data_cceff031b78e0acd58961dd2ea01c9da
#
_entry.id   cceff031b78e0acd58961dd2ea01c9da
#
_cell.length_a   1.000
_cell.length_b   1.000
_cell.length_c   1.000
_cell.angle_alpha   90.00
_cell.angle_beta   90.00
_cell.angle_gamma   90.00
#
_symmetry.space_group_name_H-M   'P 1'
#
loop_
_entity.id
_entity.type
_entity.pdbx_description
1 polymer ?
#
loop_
_entity_poly.entity_id
_entity_poly.type
_entity_poly.pdbx_seq_one_letter_code
_entity_poly.pdbx_strand_id
1 'polypeptide(L)'
;MLVASISFAQANVSAVNQFGIANAAVVTQVGLANDSDVLQIGLANLAVVDQDGRRNEADINQGGALNFASVDQKGRRNDAYIGQLGIGNAAFIVQDGRRNDAVIGQAGFLNYARTTQIGRDNSATNFQLGIGNSSNTMQEGHDNNSLGLQVGIGNSANVDQFGEYNNAFTIQFGTDNTSYINQFGTANMAWTVQTGSNHLSTVNQWGVGNMSLVMQSN
;
A
#
# COMPACT_ATOMS: atom_id res chain seq x y z
N MET A 1 5.31 23.57 -11.94
CA MET A 1 5.64 23.00 -10.62
C MET A 1 4.78 23.68 -9.58
N LEU A 2 3.97 22.93 -8.86
CA LEU A 2 3.19 23.41 -7.73
C LEU A 2 3.59 22.60 -6.49
N VAL A 3 4.11 23.25 -5.47
CA VAL A 3 4.40 22.67 -4.16
C VAL A 3 3.62 23.47 -3.12
N ALA A 4 2.83 22.79 -2.31
CA ALA A 4 2.22 23.37 -1.13
C ALA A 4 2.58 22.52 0.08
N SER A 5 3.19 23.12 1.11
CA SER A 5 3.43 22.48 2.40
C SER A 5 2.92 23.37 3.52
N ILE A 6 2.19 22.77 4.46
CA ILE A 6 1.71 23.43 5.67
C ILE A 6 2.20 22.61 6.85
N SER A 7 2.99 23.20 7.72
CA SER A 7 3.51 22.56 8.92
C SER A 7 3.08 23.33 10.17
N PHE A 8 2.40 22.66 11.07
CA PHE A 8 2.03 23.17 12.40
C PHE A 8 2.75 22.37 13.47
N ALA A 9 3.79 22.88 14.03
CA ALA A 9 4.47 22.49 15.22
C ALA A 9 5.97 22.19 15.09
N GLN A 10 6.59 21.77 16.19
CA GLN A 10 8.04 21.69 16.33
C GLN A 10 8.65 20.51 15.57
N ALA A 11 9.62 20.80 14.72
CA ALA A 11 10.49 19.84 14.04
C ALA A 11 9.83 18.83 13.09
N ASN A 12 8.73 19.19 12.43
CA ASN A 12 8.31 18.45 11.24
C ASN A 12 9.24 18.78 10.06
N VAL A 13 9.59 17.78 9.28
CA VAL A 13 10.47 17.90 8.11
C VAL A 13 9.69 17.49 6.85
N SER A 14 9.85 18.25 5.78
CA SER A 14 9.30 17.89 4.48
C SER A 14 10.27 18.29 3.38
N ALA A 15 10.61 17.33 2.52
CA ALA A 15 11.36 17.56 1.31
C ALA A 15 10.53 17.22 0.08
N VAL A 16 10.46 18.12 -0.91
CA VAL A 16 9.74 17.90 -2.16
C VAL A 16 10.66 18.24 -3.32
N ASN A 17 10.99 17.22 -4.10
CA ASN A 17 11.83 17.34 -5.29
C ASN A 17 11.03 16.98 -6.54
N GLN A 18 10.88 17.89 -7.48
CA GLN A 18 10.10 17.69 -8.70
C GLN A 18 10.93 18.01 -9.95
N PHE A 19 11.05 17.02 -10.84
CA PHE A 19 11.74 17.16 -12.13
C PHE A 19 10.77 16.83 -13.27
N GLY A 20 10.64 17.75 -14.25
CA GLY A 20 9.75 17.55 -15.39
C GLY A 20 8.65 18.61 -15.49
N ILE A 21 7.48 18.24 -16.00
CA ILE A 21 6.41 19.16 -16.35
C ILE A 21 5.13 18.83 -15.58
N ALA A 22 4.49 19.85 -15.00
CA ALA A 22 3.16 19.76 -14.36
C ALA A 22 3.04 18.76 -13.20
N ASN A 23 4.14 18.34 -12.58
CA ASN A 23 4.08 17.57 -11.35
C ASN A 23 3.52 18.43 -10.21
N ALA A 24 2.74 17.83 -9.32
CA ALA A 24 2.17 18.51 -8.16
C ALA A 24 2.36 17.67 -6.89
N ALA A 25 2.74 18.33 -5.80
CA ALA A 25 2.82 17.69 -4.49
C ALA A 25 2.16 18.58 -3.44
N VAL A 26 1.39 17.97 -2.56
CA VAL A 26 0.78 18.60 -1.39
C VAL A 26 1.20 17.84 -0.16
N VAL A 27 1.84 18.49 0.79
CA VAL A 27 2.25 17.91 2.06
C VAL A 27 1.67 18.72 3.21
N THR A 28 0.92 18.07 4.09
CA THR A 28 0.39 18.64 5.32
C THR A 28 0.91 17.83 6.50
N GLN A 29 1.54 18.48 7.46
CA GLN A 29 2.07 17.84 8.67
C GLN A 29 1.60 18.59 9.92
N VAL A 30 0.88 17.91 10.79
CA VAL A 30 0.43 18.40 12.09
C VAL A 30 1.05 17.54 13.18
N GLY A 31 1.58 18.17 14.23
CA GLY A 31 2.15 17.43 15.37
C GLY A 31 3.66 17.57 15.50
N LEU A 32 4.37 16.49 15.86
CA LEU A 32 5.77 16.57 16.28
C LEU A 32 6.66 15.55 15.57
N ALA A 33 7.73 16.06 14.92
CA ALA A 33 8.77 15.24 14.31
C ALA A 33 8.22 14.25 13.25
N ASN A 34 7.21 14.64 12.50
CA ASN A 34 6.79 13.94 11.30
C ASN A 34 7.78 14.25 10.16
N ASP A 35 8.04 13.27 9.31
CA ASP A 35 8.96 13.36 8.18
C ASP A 35 8.26 12.97 6.88
N SER A 36 8.50 13.74 5.80
CA SER A 36 7.94 13.43 4.48
C SER A 36 8.92 13.76 3.37
N ASP A 37 9.22 12.78 2.53
CA ASP A 37 10.01 12.94 1.31
C ASP A 37 9.18 12.63 0.07
N VAL A 38 9.12 13.56 -0.88
CA VAL A 38 8.40 13.38 -2.15
C VAL A 38 9.34 13.65 -3.31
N LEU A 39 9.58 12.62 -4.11
CA LEU A 39 10.33 12.73 -5.37
C LEU A 39 9.41 12.44 -6.55
N GLN A 40 9.29 13.39 -7.47
CA GLN A 40 8.52 13.22 -8.71
C GLN A 40 9.38 13.51 -9.93
N ILE A 41 9.45 12.57 -10.85
CA ILE A 41 10.20 12.71 -12.11
C ILE A 41 9.26 12.40 -13.28
N GLY A 42 9.01 13.36 -14.17
CA GLY A 42 8.22 13.13 -15.37
C GLY A 42 7.10 14.15 -15.60
N LEU A 43 5.91 13.66 -15.98
CA LEU A 43 4.82 14.51 -16.46
C LEU A 43 3.55 14.32 -15.63
N ALA A 44 3.05 15.40 -15.04
CA ALA A 44 1.74 15.46 -14.39
C ALA A 44 1.50 14.38 -13.31
N ASN A 45 2.53 14.00 -12.56
CA ASN A 45 2.39 13.15 -11.39
C ASN A 45 1.82 13.96 -10.21
N LEU A 46 0.98 13.33 -9.39
CA LEU A 46 0.39 13.94 -8.20
C LEU A 46 0.70 13.13 -6.94
N ALA A 47 1.28 13.79 -5.94
CA ALA A 47 1.53 13.23 -4.62
C ALA A 47 0.79 14.03 -3.54
N VAL A 48 0.16 13.33 -2.60
CA VAL A 48 -0.51 13.93 -1.45
C VAL A 48 -0.05 13.22 -0.18
N VAL A 49 0.44 13.98 0.79
CA VAL A 49 0.83 13.47 2.11
C VAL A 49 0.11 14.26 3.19
N ASP A 50 -0.61 13.57 4.07
CA ASP A 50 -1.22 14.12 5.27
C ASP A 50 -0.75 13.31 6.49
N GLN A 51 -0.04 13.97 7.41
CA GLN A 51 0.47 13.37 8.63
C GLN A 51 -0.03 14.14 9.86
N ASP A 52 -0.80 13.46 10.71
CA ASP A 52 -1.25 14.00 12.00
C ASP A 52 -0.73 13.13 13.16
N GLY A 53 0.10 13.72 14.02
CA GLY A 53 0.61 13.03 15.19
C GLY A 53 2.10 13.19 15.41
N ARG A 54 2.80 12.06 15.66
CA ARG A 54 4.21 12.14 16.08
C ARG A 54 5.10 11.08 15.44
N ARG A 55 6.21 11.53 14.82
CA ARG A 55 7.23 10.66 14.23
C ARG A 55 6.65 9.70 13.20
N ASN A 56 5.68 10.14 12.43
CA ASN A 56 5.24 9.44 11.24
C ASN A 56 6.20 9.75 10.09
N GLU A 57 6.47 8.76 9.25
CA GLU A 57 7.35 8.86 8.09
C GLU A 57 6.59 8.50 6.82
N ALA A 58 6.75 9.31 5.75
CA ALA A 58 6.07 9.08 4.48
C ALA A 58 6.98 9.40 3.30
N ASP A 59 7.31 8.38 2.52
CA ASP A 59 8.12 8.50 1.31
C ASP A 59 7.29 8.21 0.07
N ILE A 60 7.29 9.13 -0.90
CA ILE A 60 6.63 8.96 -2.19
C ILE A 60 7.64 9.19 -3.31
N ASN A 61 7.86 8.15 -4.13
CA ASN A 61 8.70 8.20 -5.31
C ASN A 61 7.91 7.90 -6.58
N GLN A 62 7.72 8.88 -7.45
CA GLN A 62 6.97 8.73 -8.70
C GLN A 62 7.85 9.01 -9.92
N GLY A 63 7.94 8.03 -10.84
CA GLY A 63 8.60 8.17 -12.12
C GLY A 63 7.63 7.90 -13.28
N GLY A 64 7.64 8.75 -14.31
CA GLY A 64 6.80 8.59 -15.49
C GLY A 64 5.71 9.64 -15.63
N ALA A 65 4.46 9.24 -15.91
CA ALA A 65 3.40 10.19 -16.20
C ALA A 65 2.06 9.84 -15.54
N LEU A 66 1.33 10.87 -15.08
CA LEU A 66 -0.04 10.73 -14.58
C LEU A 66 -0.19 9.74 -13.40
N ASN A 67 0.89 9.47 -12.66
CA ASN A 67 0.80 8.63 -11.48
C ASN A 67 0.21 9.42 -10.31
N PHE A 68 -0.60 8.75 -9.51
CA PHE A 68 -1.20 9.32 -8.29
C PHE A 68 -0.78 8.54 -7.05
N ALA A 69 -0.25 9.22 -6.04
CA ALA A 69 0.08 8.63 -4.75
C ALA A 69 -0.53 9.45 -3.61
N SER A 70 -1.10 8.76 -2.62
CA SER A 70 -1.63 9.41 -1.41
C SER A 70 -1.26 8.63 -0.16
N VAL A 71 -0.74 9.34 0.85
CA VAL A 71 -0.45 8.82 2.19
C VAL A 71 -1.21 9.65 3.21
N ASP A 72 -2.04 9.00 4.04
CA ASP A 72 -2.72 9.57 5.21
C ASP A 72 -2.28 8.79 6.46
N GLN A 73 -1.54 9.44 7.36
CA GLN A 73 -1.03 8.83 8.59
C GLN A 73 -1.54 9.59 9.81
N LYS A 74 -2.26 8.88 10.69
CA LYS A 74 -2.69 9.38 11.98
C LYS A 74 -2.07 8.58 13.12
N GLY A 75 -1.61 9.29 14.16
CA GLY A 75 -1.08 8.64 15.35
C GLY A 75 0.43 8.73 15.50
N ARG A 76 1.13 7.58 15.65
CA ARG A 76 2.55 7.68 16.03
C ARG A 76 3.45 6.60 15.47
N ARG A 77 4.59 7.02 14.86
CA ARG A 77 5.61 6.11 14.31
C ARG A 77 5.05 5.17 13.25
N ASN A 78 4.11 5.63 12.46
CA ASN A 78 3.68 4.93 11.28
C ASN A 78 4.68 5.22 10.14
N ASP A 79 4.94 4.22 9.31
CA ASP A 79 5.87 4.28 8.19
C ASP A 79 5.13 3.92 6.90
N ALA A 80 5.24 4.74 5.86
CA ALA A 80 4.57 4.55 4.60
C ALA A 80 5.52 4.83 3.42
N TYR A 81 5.64 3.86 2.53
CA TYR A 81 6.40 4.00 1.29
C TYR A 81 5.54 3.74 0.06
N ILE A 82 5.54 4.66 -0.91
CA ILE A 82 4.93 4.46 -2.23
C ILE A 82 5.97 4.67 -3.32
N GLY A 83 6.24 3.63 -4.11
CA GLY A 83 7.07 3.70 -5.30
C GLY A 83 6.25 3.42 -6.56
N GLN A 84 6.18 4.37 -7.51
CA GLN A 84 5.46 4.20 -8.77
C GLN A 84 6.35 4.49 -9.97
N LEU A 85 6.36 3.57 -10.93
CA LEU A 85 7.07 3.75 -12.20
C LEU A 85 6.14 3.41 -13.37
N GLY A 86 5.96 4.34 -14.30
CA GLY A 86 5.15 4.11 -15.49
C GLY A 86 4.07 5.16 -15.69
N ILE A 87 2.87 4.74 -16.12
CA ILE A 87 1.81 5.68 -16.50
C ILE A 87 0.48 5.32 -15.83
N GLY A 88 -0.13 6.31 -15.17
CA GLY A 88 -1.49 6.22 -14.64
C GLY A 88 -1.65 5.25 -13.47
N ASN A 89 -0.57 4.88 -12.77
CA ASN A 89 -0.67 4.05 -11.58
C ASN A 89 -1.26 4.87 -10.42
N ALA A 90 -2.07 4.23 -9.57
CA ALA A 90 -2.69 4.85 -8.41
C ALA A 90 -2.42 4.04 -7.12
N ALA A 91 -1.86 4.70 -6.10
CA ALA A 91 -1.51 4.08 -4.83
C ALA A 91 -2.02 4.89 -3.64
N PHE A 92 -2.57 4.19 -2.64
CA PHE A 92 -3.13 4.80 -1.43
C PHE A 92 -2.68 4.04 -0.19
N ILE A 93 -2.10 4.75 0.77
CA ILE A 93 -1.82 4.23 2.11
C ILE A 93 -2.59 5.05 3.14
N VAL A 94 -3.34 4.37 4.01
CA VAL A 94 -4.02 4.96 5.16
C VAL A 94 -3.60 4.20 6.41
N GLN A 95 -2.98 4.90 7.37
CA GLN A 95 -2.54 4.30 8.63
C GLN A 95 -3.10 5.11 9.81
N ASP A 96 -3.88 4.44 10.67
CA ASP A 96 -4.39 5.02 11.90
C ASP A 96 -3.93 4.18 13.10
N GLY A 97 -3.11 4.77 13.96
CA GLY A 97 -2.63 4.08 15.15
C GLY A 97 -1.13 4.22 15.40
N ARG A 98 -0.43 3.09 15.60
CA ARG A 98 0.96 3.16 16.02
C ARG A 98 1.84 2.07 15.43
N ARG A 99 3.00 2.47 14.88
CA ARG A 99 4.03 1.56 14.33
C ARG A 99 3.47 0.63 13.24
N ASN A 100 2.52 1.11 12.47
CA ASN A 100 2.10 0.43 11.28
C ASN A 100 3.10 0.71 10.15
N ASP A 101 3.38 -0.31 9.33
CA ASP A 101 4.32 -0.26 8.21
C ASP A 101 3.61 -0.66 6.92
N ALA A 102 3.66 0.19 5.90
CA ALA A 102 3.00 -0.07 4.62
C ALA A 102 3.89 0.28 3.43
N VAL A 103 4.04 -0.67 2.53
CA VAL A 103 4.80 -0.51 1.29
C VAL A 103 3.92 -0.81 0.08
N ILE A 104 3.87 0.11 -0.88
CA ILE A 104 3.27 -0.11 -2.19
C ILE A 104 4.31 0.16 -3.28
N GLY A 105 4.56 -0.84 -4.13
CA GLY A 105 5.40 -0.72 -5.32
C GLY A 105 4.61 -1.04 -6.57
N GLN A 106 4.54 -0.12 -7.53
CA GLN A 106 3.84 -0.32 -8.80
C GLN A 106 4.74 0.00 -9.98
N ALA A 107 4.81 -0.91 -10.96
CA ALA A 107 5.50 -0.65 -12.21
C ALA A 107 4.64 -1.08 -13.41
N GLY A 108 4.47 -0.19 -14.39
CA GLY A 108 3.68 -0.44 -15.58
C GLY A 108 2.56 0.57 -15.82
N PHE A 109 1.38 0.08 -16.19
CA PHE A 109 0.26 0.93 -16.62
C PHE A 109 -1.01 0.67 -15.82
N LEU A 110 -1.65 1.73 -15.30
CA LEU A 110 -2.99 1.69 -14.71
C LEU A 110 -3.14 0.67 -13.57
N ASN A 111 -2.05 0.37 -12.84
CA ASN A 111 -2.14 -0.47 -11.65
C ASN A 111 -2.76 0.33 -10.50
N TYR A 112 -3.55 -0.35 -9.67
CA TYR A 112 -4.22 0.23 -8.51
C TYR A 112 -3.83 -0.55 -7.24
N ALA A 113 -3.37 0.14 -6.21
CA ALA A 113 -3.13 -0.47 -4.90
C ALA A 113 -3.64 0.41 -3.75
N ARG A 114 -4.24 -0.23 -2.76
CA ARG A 114 -4.64 0.41 -1.52
C ARG A 114 -4.24 -0.43 -0.32
N THR A 115 -3.66 0.21 0.68
CA THR A 115 -3.38 -0.38 2.00
C THR A 115 -4.04 0.47 3.07
N THR A 116 -4.85 -0.16 3.94
CA THR A 116 -5.44 0.48 5.11
C THR A 116 -5.06 -0.31 6.35
N GLN A 117 -4.41 0.34 7.31
CA GLN A 117 -3.99 -0.27 8.58
C GLN A 117 -4.54 0.52 9.76
N ILE A 118 -5.30 -0.14 10.62
CA ILE A 118 -5.89 0.44 11.82
C ILE A 118 -5.40 -0.35 13.04
N GLY A 119 -4.78 0.33 14.00
CA GLY A 119 -4.29 -0.31 15.21
C GLY A 119 -2.79 -0.19 15.40
N ARG A 120 -2.10 -1.30 15.64
CA ARG A 120 -0.66 -1.20 15.94
C ARG A 120 0.15 -2.36 15.36
N ASP A 121 1.40 -2.05 15.01
CA ASP A 121 2.39 -3.06 14.60
C ASP A 121 1.91 -3.92 13.40
N ASN A 122 0.98 -3.41 12.57
CA ASN A 122 0.56 -4.08 11.34
C ASN A 122 1.57 -3.81 10.23
N SER A 123 1.85 -4.81 9.38
CA SER A 123 2.74 -4.70 8.24
C SER A 123 2.07 -5.17 6.96
N ALA A 124 2.14 -4.36 5.89
CA ALA A 124 1.57 -4.71 4.60
C ALA A 124 2.47 -4.29 3.45
N THR A 125 2.72 -5.23 2.54
CA THR A 125 3.51 -4.98 1.34
C THR A 125 2.73 -5.41 0.11
N ASN A 126 2.58 -4.50 -0.88
CA ASN A 126 1.91 -4.76 -2.15
C ASN A 126 2.81 -4.39 -3.32
N PHE A 127 3.18 -5.37 -4.16
CA PHE A 127 3.93 -5.14 -5.39
C PHE A 127 3.12 -5.53 -6.62
N GLN A 128 3.06 -4.62 -7.60
CA GLN A 128 2.37 -4.85 -8.88
C GLN A 128 3.28 -4.52 -10.05
N LEU A 129 3.41 -5.46 -10.96
CA LEU A 129 4.16 -5.29 -12.21
C LEU A 129 3.28 -5.69 -13.38
N GLY A 130 3.03 -4.76 -14.31
CA GLY A 130 2.25 -5.02 -15.52
C GLY A 130 1.16 -4.01 -15.79
N ILE A 131 -0.04 -4.47 -16.16
CA ILE A 131 -1.12 -3.62 -16.64
C ILE A 131 -2.42 -3.91 -15.90
N GLY A 132 -3.02 -2.89 -15.32
CA GLY A 132 -4.36 -2.97 -14.74
C GLY A 132 -4.50 -3.92 -13.55
N ASN A 133 -3.41 -4.25 -12.85
CA ASN A 133 -3.50 -5.07 -11.64
C ASN A 133 -4.12 -4.26 -10.49
N SER A 134 -4.91 -4.91 -9.65
CA SER A 134 -5.58 -4.30 -8.50
C SER A 134 -5.25 -5.05 -7.21
N SER A 135 -4.78 -4.34 -6.18
CA SER A 135 -4.53 -4.89 -4.85
C SER A 135 -5.19 -4.04 -3.77
N ASN A 136 -5.93 -4.68 -2.87
CA ASN A 136 -6.48 -4.03 -1.70
C ASN A 136 -6.11 -4.83 -0.45
N THR A 137 -5.53 -4.17 0.54
CA THR A 137 -5.19 -4.77 1.83
C THR A 137 -5.80 -3.95 2.96
N MET A 138 -6.57 -4.59 3.83
CA MET A 138 -7.10 -4.01 5.06
C MET A 138 -6.64 -4.83 6.25
N GLN A 139 -6.03 -4.16 7.23
CA GLN A 139 -5.60 -4.78 8.48
C GLN A 139 -6.16 -3.96 9.66
N GLU A 140 -6.92 -4.60 10.52
CA GLU A 140 -7.45 -4.00 11.74
C GLU A 140 -7.08 -4.86 12.95
N GLY A 141 -6.41 -4.25 13.93
CA GLY A 141 -5.92 -4.94 15.12
C GLY A 141 -4.43 -4.77 15.34
N HIS A 142 -3.72 -5.86 15.65
CA HIS A 142 -2.29 -5.72 15.89
C HIS A 142 -1.46 -6.91 15.39
N ASP A 143 -0.22 -6.62 14.99
CA ASP A 143 0.75 -7.63 14.54
C ASP A 143 0.24 -8.47 13.33
N ASN A 144 -0.66 -7.93 12.51
CA ASN A 144 -1.09 -8.58 11.27
C ASN A 144 -0.07 -8.31 10.16
N ASN A 145 0.18 -9.31 9.31
CA ASN A 145 1.12 -9.23 8.21
C ASN A 145 0.49 -9.65 6.89
N SER A 146 0.69 -8.85 5.83
CA SER A 146 0.19 -9.14 4.48
C SER A 146 1.27 -8.91 3.43
N LEU A 147 1.37 -9.84 2.48
CA LEU A 147 2.19 -9.69 1.28
C LEU A 147 1.37 -9.99 0.03
N GLY A 148 1.28 -9.02 -0.86
CA GLY A 148 0.70 -9.13 -2.20
C GLY A 148 1.75 -8.98 -3.28
N LEU A 149 1.83 -9.92 -4.22
CA LEU A 149 2.65 -9.83 -5.42
C LEU A 149 1.81 -10.17 -6.64
N GLN A 150 1.68 -9.23 -7.56
CA GLN A 150 0.95 -9.41 -8.81
C GLN A 150 1.86 -9.08 -10.00
N VAL A 151 1.99 -10.01 -10.92
CA VAL A 151 2.75 -9.83 -12.16
C VAL A 151 1.91 -10.27 -13.34
N GLY A 152 1.64 -9.36 -14.27
CA GLY A 152 0.86 -9.65 -15.46
C GLY A 152 -0.22 -8.62 -15.76
N ILE A 153 -1.40 -9.08 -16.17
CA ILE A 153 -2.48 -8.21 -16.65
C ILE A 153 -3.78 -8.51 -15.91
N GLY A 154 -4.42 -7.49 -15.38
CA GLY A 154 -5.77 -7.59 -14.81
C GLY A 154 -5.90 -8.46 -13.55
N ASN A 155 -4.81 -8.81 -12.87
CA ASN A 155 -4.89 -9.59 -11.65
C ASN A 155 -5.51 -8.78 -10.50
N SER A 156 -6.32 -9.44 -9.66
CA SER A 156 -7.01 -8.81 -8.52
C SER A 156 -6.72 -9.57 -7.23
N ALA A 157 -6.26 -8.86 -6.20
CA ALA A 157 -6.04 -9.40 -4.86
C ALA A 157 -6.75 -8.55 -3.81
N ASN A 158 -7.49 -9.22 -2.91
CA ASN A 158 -8.07 -8.58 -1.74
C ASN A 158 -7.69 -9.36 -0.48
N VAL A 159 -7.15 -8.66 0.51
CA VAL A 159 -6.77 -9.22 1.79
C VAL A 159 -7.40 -8.42 2.91
N ASP A 160 -8.25 -9.06 3.72
CA ASP A 160 -8.85 -8.49 4.90
C ASP A 160 -8.44 -9.29 6.15
N GLN A 161 -7.74 -8.63 7.09
CA GLN A 161 -7.28 -9.23 8.34
C GLN A 161 -7.83 -8.45 9.54
N PHE A 162 -8.60 -9.13 10.38
CA PHE A 162 -9.18 -8.56 11.60
C PHE A 162 -8.75 -9.38 12.82
N GLY A 163 -8.08 -8.75 13.76
CA GLY A 163 -7.60 -9.38 14.99
C GLY A 163 -6.09 -9.31 15.13
N GLU A 164 -5.46 -10.42 15.51
CA GLU A 164 -4.07 -10.39 15.95
C GLU A 164 -3.22 -11.47 15.29
N TYR A 165 -1.96 -11.14 14.93
CA TYR A 165 -0.98 -12.10 14.41
C TYR A 165 -1.42 -12.88 13.16
N ASN A 166 -2.38 -12.37 12.37
CA ASN A 166 -2.79 -13.00 11.14
C ASN A 166 -1.75 -12.77 10.02
N ASN A 167 -1.51 -13.79 9.20
CA ASN A 167 -0.57 -13.73 8.08
C ASN A 167 -1.26 -14.11 6.77
N ALA A 168 -1.21 -13.22 5.77
CA ALA A 168 -1.80 -13.45 4.46
C ALA A 168 -0.77 -13.24 3.34
N PHE A 169 -0.69 -14.19 2.41
CA PHE A 169 0.21 -14.14 1.26
C PHE A 169 -0.56 -14.39 -0.02
N THR A 170 -0.52 -13.46 -0.96
CA THR A 170 -1.12 -13.60 -2.28
C THR A 170 -0.06 -13.39 -3.35
N ILE A 171 0.13 -14.38 -4.22
CA ILE A 171 1.05 -14.34 -5.34
C ILE A 171 0.28 -14.68 -6.61
N GLN A 172 0.24 -13.78 -7.58
CA GLN A 172 -0.46 -13.98 -8.85
C GLN A 172 0.47 -13.69 -10.04
N PHE A 173 0.65 -14.68 -10.90
CA PHE A 173 1.37 -14.56 -12.16
C PHE A 173 0.46 -14.89 -13.33
N GLY A 174 0.31 -13.95 -14.28
CA GLY A 174 -0.47 -14.19 -15.49
C GLY A 174 -1.60 -13.19 -15.70
N THR A 175 -2.78 -13.64 -16.09
CA THR A 175 -3.84 -12.78 -16.55
C THR A 175 -5.18 -13.06 -15.87
N ASP A 176 -5.85 -12.00 -15.41
CA ASP A 176 -7.21 -12.05 -14.83
C ASP A 176 -7.39 -13.06 -13.69
N ASN A 177 -6.33 -13.26 -12.89
CA ASN A 177 -6.43 -14.07 -11.67
C ASN A 177 -7.03 -13.25 -10.54
N THR A 178 -7.89 -13.87 -9.73
CA THR A 178 -8.56 -13.21 -8.60
C THR A 178 -8.33 -14.00 -7.30
N SER A 179 -7.92 -13.30 -6.24
CA SER A 179 -7.69 -13.87 -4.90
C SER A 179 -8.39 -13.05 -3.82
N TYR A 180 -9.10 -13.74 -2.94
CA TYR A 180 -9.68 -13.19 -1.71
C TYR A 180 -9.16 -13.95 -0.51
N ILE A 181 -8.59 -13.25 0.46
CA ILE A 181 -8.19 -13.79 1.77
C ILE A 181 -8.89 -12.98 2.85
N ASN A 182 -9.71 -13.64 3.65
CA ASN A 182 -10.37 -13.03 4.80
C ASN A 182 -10.00 -13.81 6.06
N GLN A 183 -9.34 -13.14 7.01
CA GLN A 183 -8.90 -13.72 8.27
C GLN A 183 -9.50 -12.95 9.45
N PHE A 184 -10.24 -13.65 10.31
CA PHE A 184 -10.85 -13.10 11.52
C PHE A 184 -10.40 -13.90 12.74
N GLY A 185 -9.75 -13.26 13.69
CA GLY A 185 -9.29 -13.89 14.93
C GLY A 185 -7.79 -13.80 15.14
N THR A 186 -7.16 -14.88 15.58
CA THR A 186 -5.76 -14.81 16.03
C THR A 186 -4.89 -15.88 15.36
N ALA A 187 -3.71 -15.47 14.90
CA ALA A 187 -2.68 -16.35 14.38
C ALA A 187 -3.12 -17.24 13.19
N ASN A 188 -4.03 -16.77 12.37
CA ASN A 188 -4.41 -17.48 11.15
C ASN A 188 -3.36 -17.23 10.05
N MET A 189 -3.12 -18.22 9.19
CA MET A 189 -2.19 -18.16 8.07
C MET A 189 -2.85 -18.60 6.77
N ALA A 190 -2.78 -17.77 5.74
CA ALA A 190 -3.34 -18.06 4.42
C ALA A 190 -2.32 -17.78 3.32
N TRP A 191 -2.20 -18.72 2.38
CA TRP A 191 -1.39 -18.59 1.19
C TRP A 191 -2.23 -18.86 -0.04
N THR A 192 -2.18 -17.96 -1.02
CA THR A 192 -2.75 -18.16 -2.35
C THR A 192 -1.68 -17.94 -3.39
N VAL A 193 -1.45 -18.93 -4.25
CA VAL A 193 -0.54 -18.85 -5.39
C VAL A 193 -1.31 -19.22 -6.65
N GLN A 194 -1.40 -18.29 -7.60
CA GLN A 194 -2.09 -18.48 -8.87
C GLN A 194 -1.13 -18.21 -10.03
N THR A 195 -1.00 -19.17 -10.95
CA THR A 195 -0.14 -19.03 -12.13
C THR A 195 -0.91 -19.46 -13.37
N GLY A 196 -1.04 -18.55 -14.33
CA GLY A 196 -1.83 -18.77 -15.54
C GLY A 196 -2.94 -17.76 -15.69
N SER A 197 -4.14 -18.19 -16.06
CA SER A 197 -5.22 -17.26 -16.40
C SER A 197 -6.55 -17.63 -15.79
N ASN A 198 -7.33 -16.61 -15.38
CA ASN A 198 -8.72 -16.74 -14.92
C ASN A 198 -8.89 -17.65 -13.68
N HIS A 199 -7.90 -17.72 -12.82
CA HIS A 199 -8.03 -18.43 -11.56
C HIS A 199 -8.80 -17.60 -10.53
N LEU A 200 -9.66 -18.28 -9.76
CA LEU A 200 -10.35 -17.68 -8.62
C LEU A 200 -10.02 -18.48 -7.35
N SER A 201 -9.53 -17.78 -6.34
CA SER A 201 -9.28 -18.32 -5.00
C SER A 201 -10.06 -17.52 -3.96
N THR A 202 -10.65 -18.22 -3.00
CA THR A 202 -11.24 -17.59 -1.81
C THR A 202 -10.84 -18.37 -0.57
N VAL A 203 -10.19 -17.70 0.36
CA VAL A 203 -9.83 -18.27 1.67
C VAL A 203 -10.53 -17.47 2.76
N ASN A 204 -11.36 -18.16 3.55
CA ASN A 204 -12.00 -17.57 4.73
C ASN A 204 -11.56 -18.35 5.98
N GLN A 205 -10.94 -17.66 6.93
CA GLN A 205 -10.47 -18.26 8.18
C GLN A 205 -11.06 -17.49 9.36
N TRP A 206 -11.75 -18.21 10.25
CA TRP A 206 -12.34 -17.66 11.46
C TRP A 206 -11.87 -18.47 12.67
N GLY A 207 -11.38 -17.79 13.70
CA GLY A 207 -10.92 -18.42 14.93
C GLY A 207 -9.42 -18.30 15.14
N VAL A 208 -8.77 -19.33 15.63
CA VAL A 208 -7.38 -19.30 16.10
C VAL A 208 -6.54 -20.37 15.41
N GLY A 209 -5.40 -19.95 14.86
CA GLY A 209 -4.37 -20.87 14.35
C GLY A 209 -4.75 -21.65 13.09
N ASN A 210 -5.72 -21.18 12.30
CA ASN A 210 -6.08 -21.84 11.05
C ASN A 210 -4.99 -21.65 9.99
N MET A 211 -4.74 -22.69 9.18
CA MET A 211 -3.81 -22.62 8.05
C MET A 211 -4.50 -23.03 6.76
N SER A 212 -4.28 -22.27 5.69
CA SER A 212 -4.77 -22.58 4.34
C SER A 212 -3.69 -22.35 3.30
N LEU A 213 -3.59 -23.25 2.33
CA LEU A 213 -2.75 -23.08 1.15
C LEU A 213 -3.59 -23.42 -0.09
N VAL A 214 -3.70 -22.44 -1.00
CA VAL A 214 -4.34 -22.61 -2.31
C VAL A 214 -3.29 -22.43 -3.38
N MET A 215 -3.14 -23.40 -4.27
CA MET A 215 -2.28 -23.34 -5.44
C MET A 215 -3.07 -23.66 -6.69
N GLN A 216 -3.04 -22.81 -7.68
CA GLN A 216 -3.76 -22.96 -8.95
C GLN A 216 -2.81 -22.69 -10.11
N SER A 217 -2.80 -23.55 -11.09
CA SER A 217 -1.99 -23.41 -12.32
C SER A 217 -2.67 -24.04 -13.52
N ASN A 218 -2.52 -23.45 -14.70
CA ASN A 218 -2.93 -23.96 -16.00
C ASN A 218 -1.86 -23.67 -17.06
#